data_e916d133b3c35523a5319abc3b7e2ffa
#
_entry.id   e916d133b3c35523a5319abc3b7e2ffa
#
_cell.length_a   1.000
_cell.length_b   1.000
_cell.length_c   1.000
_cell.angle_alpha   90.00
_cell.angle_beta   90.00
_cell.angle_gamma   90.00
#
_symmetry.space_group_name_H-M   'P 1'
#
loop_
_entity.id
_entity.type
_entity.pdbx_description
1 polymer ?
#
loop_
_entity_poly.entity_id
_entity_poly.type
_entity_poly.pdbx_seq_one_letter_code
_entity_poly.pdbx_strand_id
1 'polypeptide(L)'
;MKNYAIVLATIFMLFFTSCESWLDIQQEGEVTVDQLYSTGEGYRTALNGVYQAMGRPALYGREFSFGLVDCMSQQYDLANESFSTDLYIKASEFKYNDVSLVDFIDNIWTSGFKVIANANDLIQNIEKASPELFEEGELERNLIMGEAYACRALMHFDLLRLFAPALINDDQGTYVPYVDTYPEIYATSMQVTPFLDKVIADLVKAKTLVADFDTTAAGIMASKNGTARMSKAKYLDAKFGYGDFFAGRGYRLSYYSITALLARVYQYAGKTTDALACAKEVVEFGKSSGTLFYKDDFSGITNVGTNVEAFEQRTDLKLKSSLIFAAYNEKAYKESEIQRYFRLTTVDDNGSPVSPDYFKIKQVELFNNRGVEEWQTDIRSKNLIFMLQDVLPISGKWFVNSRNPEDSEHLKISPVLRLTEIQYIMAECYAREGNYGEAYRILNDVRGARNLSPLSVQGNWEEFQTDLIGDARREWISEGQLFFLYKRLDAAFNLNGTMHKLSRGEASLPLPVDQK
;
A
#
# COMPACT_ATOMS: atom_id res chain seq x y z
N MET A 1 19.40 -77.38 -4.38
CA MET A 1 19.91 -76.00 -4.45
C MET A 1 19.16 -75.12 -5.48
N LYS A 2 18.75 -75.59 -6.66
CA LYS A 2 17.99 -74.77 -7.66
C LYS A 2 16.63 -74.28 -7.15
N ASN A 3 15.91 -75.03 -6.36
CA ASN A 3 14.57 -74.69 -5.88
C ASN A 3 14.59 -73.58 -4.78
N TYR A 4 15.65 -73.50 -3.99
CA TYR A 4 15.80 -72.43 -2.98
C TYR A 4 16.17 -71.06 -3.62
N ALA A 5 16.89 -71.07 -4.72
CA ALA A 5 17.23 -69.85 -5.45
C ALA A 5 16.00 -69.19 -6.11
N ILE A 6 15.04 -69.99 -6.60
CA ILE A 6 13.79 -69.50 -7.19
C ILE A 6 12.87 -68.96 -6.09
N VAL A 7 12.77 -69.58 -4.93
CA VAL A 7 11.98 -69.09 -3.79
C VAL A 7 12.56 -67.76 -3.25
N LEU A 8 13.89 -67.65 -3.14
CA LEU A 8 14.55 -66.41 -2.71
C LEU A 8 14.36 -65.26 -3.74
N ALA A 9 14.43 -65.58 -5.04
CA ALA A 9 14.19 -64.57 -6.11
C ALA A 9 12.73 -64.08 -6.14
N THR A 10 11.76 -64.97 -5.85
CA THR A 10 10.33 -64.59 -5.80
C THR A 10 10.02 -63.77 -4.55
N ILE A 11 10.65 -64.04 -3.41
CA ILE A 11 10.53 -63.23 -2.19
C ILE A 11 11.17 -61.86 -2.39
N PHE A 12 12.30 -61.77 -3.11
CA PHE A 12 12.97 -60.48 -3.40
C PHE A 12 12.18 -59.60 -4.38
N MET A 13 11.41 -60.18 -5.31
CA MET A 13 10.51 -59.43 -6.20
C MET A 13 9.26 -58.87 -5.51
N LEU A 14 8.85 -59.41 -4.37
CA LEU A 14 7.69 -58.95 -3.59
C LEU A 14 8.01 -57.68 -2.74
N PHE A 15 9.28 -57.37 -2.57
CA PHE A 15 9.70 -56.14 -1.83
C PHE A 15 9.80 -54.90 -2.68
N PHE A 16 9.60 -54.95 -4.00
CA PHE A 16 9.63 -53.78 -4.88
C PHE A 16 8.26 -53.21 -5.23
N THR A 17 7.17 -53.72 -4.69
CA THR A 17 5.90 -53.01 -4.70
C THR A 17 5.87 -52.05 -3.51
N SER A 18 6.77 -51.06 -3.54
CA SER A 18 6.69 -49.91 -2.65
C SER A 18 5.45 -49.12 -3.03
N CYS A 19 4.47 -49.11 -2.17
CA CYS A 19 3.32 -48.24 -2.29
C CYS A 19 3.83 -46.79 -2.24
N GLU A 20 3.88 -46.09 -3.35
CA GLU A 20 4.06 -44.63 -3.42
C GLU A 20 2.98 -43.89 -2.61
N SER A 21 1.81 -44.52 -2.42
CA SER A 21 0.69 -43.98 -1.65
C SER A 21 0.91 -43.88 -0.13
N TRP A 22 1.96 -44.49 0.44
CA TRP A 22 2.23 -44.41 1.90
C TRP A 22 3.01 -43.18 2.31
N LEU A 23 3.62 -42.46 1.35
CA LEU A 23 4.29 -41.18 1.58
C LEU A 23 3.36 -39.98 1.35
N ASP A 24 2.19 -40.19 0.82
CA ASP A 24 1.17 -39.15 0.59
C ASP A 24 0.27 -39.02 1.83
N ILE A 25 0.88 -38.74 2.98
CA ILE A 25 0.12 -38.34 4.16
C ILE A 25 -0.35 -36.91 3.90
N GLN A 26 -1.55 -36.77 3.35
CA GLN A 26 -2.25 -35.48 3.40
C GLN A 26 -2.40 -35.13 4.89
N GLN A 27 -1.74 -34.05 5.30
CA GLN A 27 -2.02 -33.47 6.62
C GLN A 27 -3.49 -33.07 6.64
N GLU A 28 -4.25 -33.59 7.59
CA GLU A 28 -5.67 -33.21 7.76
C GLU A 28 -5.74 -31.70 7.94
N GLY A 29 -6.32 -31.02 6.95
CA GLY A 29 -6.47 -29.56 6.92
C GLY A 29 -5.66 -28.82 5.84
N GLU A 30 -4.77 -29.46 5.08
CA GLU A 30 -4.11 -28.85 3.92
C GLU A 30 -4.89 -29.13 2.64
N VAL A 31 -5.25 -28.07 1.92
CA VAL A 31 -5.87 -28.14 0.60
C VAL A 31 -4.76 -28.21 -0.45
N THR A 32 -4.77 -29.24 -1.30
CA THR A 32 -3.81 -29.33 -2.41
C THR A 32 -4.07 -28.23 -3.45
N VAL A 33 -3.05 -27.90 -4.26
CA VAL A 33 -3.18 -26.91 -5.36
C VAL A 33 -4.32 -27.32 -6.31
N ASP A 34 -4.41 -28.59 -6.70
CA ASP A 34 -5.47 -29.10 -7.57
C ASP A 34 -6.86 -28.96 -6.93
N GLN A 35 -6.98 -29.19 -5.64
CA GLN A 35 -8.24 -28.98 -4.91
C GLN A 35 -8.61 -27.49 -4.83
N LEU A 36 -7.64 -26.63 -4.56
CA LEU A 36 -7.86 -25.17 -4.48
C LEU A 36 -8.42 -24.64 -5.80
N TYR A 37 -7.81 -24.99 -6.93
CA TYR A 37 -8.20 -24.49 -8.25
C TYR A 37 -9.26 -25.36 -8.97
N SER A 38 -9.95 -26.24 -8.25
CA SER A 38 -11.05 -27.04 -8.82
C SER A 38 -12.40 -26.30 -8.90
N THR A 39 -12.55 -25.15 -8.22
CA THR A 39 -13.79 -24.39 -8.15
C THR A 39 -13.54 -22.87 -8.23
N GLY A 40 -14.53 -22.09 -8.66
CA GLY A 40 -14.46 -20.61 -8.66
C GLY A 40 -14.20 -20.03 -7.26
N GLU A 41 -14.77 -20.63 -6.21
CA GLU A 41 -14.52 -20.21 -4.83
C GLU A 41 -13.05 -20.42 -4.41
N GLY A 42 -12.39 -21.46 -4.90
CA GLY A 42 -10.95 -21.66 -4.69
C GLY A 42 -10.12 -20.53 -5.30
N TYR A 43 -10.46 -20.06 -6.50
CA TYR A 43 -9.80 -18.91 -7.12
C TYR A 43 -10.07 -17.61 -6.34
N ARG A 44 -11.28 -17.39 -5.83
CA ARG A 44 -11.60 -16.28 -4.91
C ARG A 44 -10.73 -16.34 -3.66
N THR A 45 -10.60 -17.53 -3.08
CA THR A 45 -9.79 -17.77 -1.87
C THR A 45 -8.31 -17.48 -2.13
N ALA A 46 -7.75 -17.92 -3.27
CA ALA A 46 -6.38 -17.65 -3.66
C ALA A 46 -6.14 -16.14 -3.81
N LEU A 47 -7.03 -15.41 -4.50
CA LEU A 47 -6.93 -13.96 -4.63
C LEU A 47 -7.03 -13.24 -3.27
N ASN A 48 -7.93 -13.66 -2.39
CA ASN A 48 -8.03 -13.13 -1.03
C ASN A 48 -6.73 -13.36 -0.25
N GLY A 49 -6.08 -14.52 -0.43
CA GLY A 49 -4.77 -14.82 0.13
C GLY A 49 -3.67 -13.84 -0.33
N VAL A 50 -3.68 -13.44 -1.61
CA VAL A 50 -2.78 -12.41 -2.14
C VAL A 50 -2.99 -11.06 -1.43
N TYR A 51 -4.24 -10.59 -1.32
CA TYR A 51 -4.56 -9.34 -0.61
C TYR A 51 -4.21 -9.40 0.88
N GLN A 52 -4.49 -10.53 1.55
CA GLN A 52 -4.12 -10.71 2.97
C GLN A 52 -2.61 -10.64 3.16
N ALA A 53 -1.83 -11.26 2.27
CA ALA A 53 -0.36 -11.20 2.33
C ALA A 53 0.16 -9.76 2.17
N MET A 54 -0.45 -8.95 1.30
CA MET A 54 -0.13 -7.53 1.16
C MET A 54 -0.43 -6.72 2.43
N GLY A 55 -1.48 -7.07 3.19
CA GLY A 55 -1.87 -6.41 4.44
C GLY A 55 -1.03 -6.81 5.66
N ARG A 56 -0.03 -7.68 5.53
CA ARG A 56 0.83 -8.10 6.65
C ARG A 56 1.78 -6.99 7.12
N PRO A 57 2.28 -7.05 8.37
CA PRO A 57 3.16 -6.03 8.95
C PRO A 57 4.41 -5.73 8.13
N ALA A 58 5.05 -6.74 7.54
CA ALA A 58 6.23 -6.55 6.69
C ALA A 58 5.97 -5.70 5.44
N LEU A 59 4.71 -5.52 5.05
CA LEU A 59 4.28 -4.74 3.90
C LEU A 59 3.33 -3.60 4.34
N TYR A 60 2.14 -3.48 3.75
CA TYR A 60 1.22 -2.37 4.03
C TYR A 60 0.65 -2.35 5.45
N GLY A 61 0.67 -3.47 6.17
CA GLY A 61 0.20 -3.52 7.55
C GLY A 61 1.00 -2.61 8.49
N ARG A 62 2.30 -2.37 8.21
CA ARG A 62 3.16 -1.50 9.02
C ARG A 62 4.27 -0.84 8.20
N GLU A 63 5.15 -1.62 7.54
CA GLU A 63 6.42 -1.09 7.05
C GLU A 63 6.27 -0.15 5.85
N PHE A 64 5.29 -0.40 4.98
CA PHE A 64 4.97 0.46 3.83
C PHE A 64 3.95 1.56 4.18
N SER A 65 3.52 1.65 5.43
CA SER A 65 2.63 2.68 5.94
C SER A 65 3.33 3.52 7.02
N PHE A 66 3.01 3.32 8.29
CA PHE A 66 3.53 4.12 9.40
C PHE A 66 4.90 3.66 9.94
N GLY A 67 5.44 2.54 9.48
CA GLY A 67 6.70 1.94 9.94
C GLY A 67 7.94 2.49 9.23
N LEU A 68 8.71 1.57 8.61
CA LEU A 68 10.03 1.86 8.01
C LEU A 68 10.02 3.07 7.06
N VAL A 69 9.08 3.08 6.10
CA VAL A 69 9.07 4.11 5.05
C VAL A 69 8.82 5.51 5.63
N ASP A 70 7.94 5.62 6.62
CA ASP A 70 7.70 6.90 7.27
C ASP A 70 8.82 7.32 8.23
N CYS A 71 9.52 6.38 8.86
CA CYS A 71 10.73 6.69 9.63
C CYS A 71 11.82 7.27 8.71
N MET A 72 12.04 6.68 7.53
CA MET A 72 12.98 7.21 6.53
C MET A 72 12.55 8.59 5.98
N SER A 73 11.26 8.90 5.99
CA SER A 73 10.73 10.19 5.51
C SER A 73 10.90 11.37 6.47
N GLN A 74 11.45 11.12 7.67
CA GLN A 74 11.67 12.13 8.71
C GLN A 74 10.40 12.78 9.28
N GLN A 75 9.24 12.13 9.17
CA GLN A 75 7.98 12.63 9.74
C GLN A 75 7.95 12.54 11.28
N TYR A 76 8.72 11.61 11.85
CA TYR A 76 8.74 11.33 13.28
C TYR A 76 9.98 11.89 13.98
N ASP A 77 9.82 12.33 15.20
CA ASP A 77 10.88 12.64 16.14
C ASP A 77 11.22 11.36 16.93
N LEU A 78 12.15 10.57 16.41
CA LEU A 78 12.60 9.31 17.01
C LEU A 78 13.76 9.50 18.00
N ALA A 79 14.30 10.71 18.11
CA ALA A 79 15.36 11.04 19.07
C ALA A 79 14.80 11.37 20.47
N ASN A 80 13.48 11.29 20.66
CA ASN A 80 12.86 11.57 21.95
C ASN A 80 13.03 10.40 22.93
N GLU A 81 13.06 10.71 24.23
CA GLU A 81 13.26 9.73 25.31
C GLU A 81 12.17 8.64 25.39
N SER A 82 11.03 8.86 24.76
CA SER A 82 9.90 7.91 24.76
C SER A 82 9.99 6.90 23.62
N PHE A 83 11.08 6.87 22.83
CA PHE A 83 11.24 5.96 21.69
C PHE A 83 12.51 5.12 21.87
N SER A 84 12.37 3.80 21.87
CA SER A 84 13.46 2.87 22.14
C SER A 84 13.67 1.80 21.06
N THR A 85 12.85 1.78 20.02
CA THR A 85 12.98 0.78 18.93
C THR A 85 14.15 1.12 18.03
N ASP A 86 15.31 0.54 18.31
CA ASP A 86 16.59 0.83 17.65
C ASP A 86 16.53 0.70 16.13
N LEU A 87 15.84 -0.32 15.60
CA LEU A 87 15.73 -0.53 14.16
C LEU A 87 15.13 0.69 13.41
N TYR A 88 14.11 1.35 13.96
CA TYR A 88 13.52 2.53 13.31
C TYR A 88 14.38 3.79 13.47
N ILE A 89 15.12 3.89 14.58
CA ILE A 89 16.14 4.93 14.77
C ILE A 89 17.22 4.78 13.70
N LYS A 90 17.78 3.58 13.54
CA LYS A 90 18.80 3.28 12.51
C LYS A 90 18.25 3.51 11.09
N ALA A 91 17.01 3.12 10.83
CA ALA A 91 16.36 3.36 9.53
C ALA A 91 16.22 4.86 9.22
N SER A 92 15.82 5.69 10.20
CA SER A 92 15.72 7.14 10.05
C SER A 92 17.07 7.84 9.85
N GLU A 93 18.16 7.19 10.29
CA GLU A 93 19.55 7.61 10.09
C GLU A 93 20.16 7.02 8.81
N PHE A 94 19.39 6.26 8.01
CA PHE A 94 19.84 5.57 6.80
C PHE A 94 20.98 4.56 7.03
N LYS A 95 21.11 4.00 8.22
CA LYS A 95 22.14 3.03 8.60
C LYS A 95 21.75 1.60 8.24
N TYR A 96 21.38 1.35 7.00
CA TYR A 96 20.78 0.08 6.53
C TYR A 96 21.69 -1.15 6.67
N ASN A 97 23.01 -0.96 6.79
CA ASN A 97 23.96 -2.06 7.02
C ASN A 97 24.11 -2.43 8.51
N ASP A 98 23.36 -1.78 9.40
CA ASP A 98 23.32 -2.17 10.81
C ASP A 98 22.71 -3.56 10.97
N VAL A 99 23.31 -4.39 11.82
CA VAL A 99 22.91 -5.79 11.99
C VAL A 99 21.44 -5.93 12.40
N SER A 100 20.90 -4.95 13.11
CA SER A 100 19.48 -4.94 13.52
C SER A 100 18.50 -4.79 12.36
N LEU A 101 18.96 -4.27 11.21
CA LEU A 101 18.13 -4.02 10.03
C LEU A 101 18.23 -5.10 8.96
N VAL A 102 19.29 -5.93 8.96
CA VAL A 102 19.53 -6.91 7.87
C VAL A 102 18.35 -7.86 7.75
N ASP A 103 18.05 -8.64 8.79
CA ASP A 103 16.95 -9.61 8.76
C ASP A 103 15.59 -8.93 8.54
N PHE A 104 15.44 -7.70 9.01
CA PHE A 104 14.23 -6.92 8.85
C PHE A 104 13.99 -6.51 7.39
N ILE A 105 15.04 -6.03 6.70
CA ILE A 105 14.99 -5.69 5.27
C ILE A 105 14.80 -6.95 4.42
N ASP A 106 15.47 -8.04 4.74
CA ASP A 106 15.32 -9.33 4.08
C ASP A 106 13.89 -9.88 4.21
N ASN A 107 13.26 -9.67 5.37
CA ASN A 107 11.85 -10.04 5.56
C ASN A 107 10.89 -9.23 4.67
N ILE A 108 11.15 -7.94 4.45
CA ILE A 108 10.37 -7.12 3.51
C ILE A 108 10.48 -7.67 2.09
N TRP A 109 11.70 -7.94 1.64
CA TRP A 109 11.97 -8.51 0.33
C TRP A 109 11.25 -9.85 0.15
N THR A 110 11.47 -10.77 1.06
CA THR A 110 10.87 -12.12 1.01
C THR A 110 9.35 -12.07 1.06
N SER A 111 8.78 -11.21 1.89
CA SER A 111 7.32 -11.03 1.99
C SER A 111 6.73 -10.47 0.69
N GLY A 112 7.41 -9.51 0.06
CA GLY A 112 7.01 -8.96 -1.24
C GLY A 112 7.04 -10.01 -2.34
N PHE A 113 8.12 -10.79 -2.45
CA PHE A 113 8.22 -11.86 -3.43
C PHE A 113 7.25 -13.02 -3.15
N LYS A 114 6.87 -13.27 -1.90
CA LYS A 114 5.81 -14.24 -1.58
C LYS A 114 4.45 -13.79 -2.12
N VAL A 115 4.12 -12.51 -2.05
CA VAL A 115 2.90 -11.97 -2.70
C VAL A 115 2.95 -12.17 -4.20
N ILE A 116 4.11 -11.87 -4.83
CA ILE A 116 4.33 -12.05 -6.28
C ILE A 116 4.18 -13.52 -6.67
N ALA A 117 4.78 -14.44 -5.92
CA ALA A 117 4.67 -15.88 -6.16
C ALA A 117 3.22 -16.37 -6.09
N ASN A 118 2.48 -15.96 -5.07
CA ASN A 118 1.05 -16.29 -4.94
C ASN A 118 0.22 -15.73 -6.09
N ALA A 119 0.52 -14.50 -6.54
CA ALA A 119 -0.15 -13.91 -7.70
C ALA A 119 0.18 -14.66 -9.00
N ASN A 120 1.44 -15.07 -9.19
CA ASN A 120 1.87 -15.85 -10.35
C ASN A 120 1.20 -17.23 -10.41
N ASP A 121 1.15 -17.94 -9.27
CA ASP A 121 0.46 -19.22 -9.16
C ASP A 121 -1.02 -19.08 -9.54
N LEU A 122 -1.70 -18.07 -8.98
CA LEU A 122 -3.09 -17.78 -9.33
C LEU A 122 -3.25 -17.45 -10.83
N ILE A 123 -2.41 -16.60 -11.40
CA ILE A 123 -2.45 -16.21 -12.81
C ILE A 123 -2.28 -17.43 -13.72
N GLN A 124 -1.28 -18.28 -13.46
CA GLN A 124 -1.01 -19.45 -14.29
C GLN A 124 -2.14 -20.49 -14.28
N ASN A 125 -2.84 -20.60 -13.16
CA ASN A 125 -3.98 -21.50 -13.04
C ASN A 125 -5.25 -20.91 -13.67
N ILE A 126 -5.55 -19.62 -13.43
CA ILE A 126 -6.78 -19.00 -13.94
C ILE A 126 -6.76 -18.80 -15.47
N GLU A 127 -5.59 -18.61 -16.08
CA GLU A 127 -5.46 -18.55 -17.55
C GLU A 127 -5.93 -19.84 -18.25
N LYS A 128 -5.84 -20.97 -17.56
CA LYS A 128 -6.25 -22.29 -18.07
C LYS A 128 -7.67 -22.70 -17.64
N ALA A 129 -8.25 -21.95 -16.70
CA ALA A 129 -9.54 -22.28 -16.09
C ALA A 129 -10.70 -22.08 -17.08
N SER A 130 -11.64 -23.02 -17.12
CA SER A 130 -12.90 -22.83 -17.86
C SER A 130 -13.75 -21.76 -17.16
N PRO A 131 -14.37 -20.81 -17.89
CA PRO A 131 -15.34 -19.88 -17.33
C PRO A 131 -16.50 -20.54 -16.57
N GLU A 132 -16.84 -21.78 -16.92
CA GLU A 132 -17.92 -22.55 -16.28
C GLU A 132 -17.66 -22.88 -14.81
N LEU A 133 -16.40 -22.76 -14.34
CA LEU A 133 -16.06 -22.94 -12.92
C LEU A 133 -16.52 -21.77 -12.05
N PHE A 134 -16.82 -20.61 -12.64
CA PHE A 134 -17.12 -19.38 -11.93
C PHE A 134 -18.62 -19.09 -11.96
N GLU A 135 -19.14 -18.55 -10.88
CA GLU A 135 -20.56 -18.23 -10.70
C GLU A 135 -21.05 -17.22 -11.75
N GLU A 136 -20.24 -16.19 -12.05
CA GLU A 136 -20.49 -15.16 -13.06
C GLU A 136 -19.69 -15.43 -14.35
N GLY A 137 -19.27 -16.65 -14.58
CA GLY A 137 -18.59 -17.07 -15.81
C GLY A 137 -17.31 -16.29 -16.11
N GLU A 138 -17.17 -15.86 -17.36
CA GLU A 138 -15.99 -15.14 -17.83
C GLU A 138 -15.80 -13.79 -17.14
N LEU A 139 -16.88 -13.11 -16.77
CA LEU A 139 -16.84 -11.85 -16.03
C LEU A 139 -16.04 -11.96 -14.73
N GLU A 140 -16.35 -12.98 -13.93
CA GLU A 140 -15.67 -13.23 -12.66
C GLU A 140 -14.25 -13.71 -12.87
N ARG A 141 -14.04 -14.63 -13.81
CA ARG A 141 -12.70 -15.11 -14.17
C ARG A 141 -11.78 -13.95 -14.56
N ASN A 142 -12.23 -13.05 -15.42
CA ASN A 142 -11.47 -11.88 -15.86
C ASN A 142 -11.22 -10.90 -14.71
N LEU A 143 -12.19 -10.70 -13.82
CA LEU A 143 -12.05 -9.85 -12.65
C LEU A 143 -10.95 -10.38 -11.70
N ILE A 144 -10.97 -11.68 -11.36
CA ILE A 144 -9.95 -12.31 -10.51
C ILE A 144 -8.57 -12.23 -11.18
N MET A 145 -8.48 -12.57 -12.46
CA MET A 145 -7.24 -12.55 -13.22
C MET A 145 -6.65 -11.14 -13.30
N GLY A 146 -7.47 -10.14 -13.59
CA GLY A 146 -7.04 -8.74 -13.67
C GLY A 146 -6.52 -8.22 -12.34
N GLU A 147 -7.21 -8.53 -11.24
CA GLU A 147 -6.75 -8.14 -9.91
C GLU A 147 -5.45 -8.85 -9.50
N ALA A 148 -5.25 -10.11 -9.88
CA ALA A 148 -4.00 -10.82 -9.64
C ALA A 148 -2.81 -10.16 -10.39
N TYR A 149 -2.98 -9.79 -11.66
CA TYR A 149 -1.99 -9.02 -12.41
C TYR A 149 -1.69 -7.68 -11.75
N ALA A 150 -2.71 -6.96 -11.27
CA ALA A 150 -2.54 -5.68 -10.61
C ALA A 150 -1.81 -5.80 -9.27
N CYS A 151 -2.09 -6.83 -8.46
CA CYS A 151 -1.38 -7.12 -7.22
C CYS A 151 0.10 -7.44 -7.48
N ARG A 152 0.39 -8.27 -8.50
CA ARG A 152 1.76 -8.57 -8.92
C ARG A 152 2.52 -7.31 -9.31
N ALA A 153 1.92 -6.48 -10.14
CA ALA A 153 2.50 -5.23 -10.60
C ALA A 153 2.77 -4.23 -9.47
N LEU A 154 1.80 -4.05 -8.57
CA LEU A 154 1.94 -3.16 -7.40
C LEU A 154 3.10 -3.60 -6.51
N MET A 155 3.20 -4.90 -6.22
CA MET A 155 4.25 -5.41 -5.34
C MET A 155 5.64 -5.32 -5.98
N HIS A 156 5.76 -5.64 -7.27
CA HIS A 156 7.01 -5.41 -8.02
C HIS A 156 7.41 -3.92 -7.99
N PHE A 157 6.47 -3.04 -8.24
CA PHE A 157 6.73 -1.60 -8.24
C PHE A 157 7.21 -1.09 -6.88
N ASP A 158 6.62 -1.57 -5.78
CA ASP A 158 7.02 -1.15 -4.44
C ASP A 158 8.39 -1.71 -4.05
N LEU A 159 8.69 -2.95 -4.42
CA LEU A 159 10.05 -3.50 -4.27
C LEU A 159 11.06 -2.70 -5.10
N LEU A 160 10.74 -2.35 -6.36
CA LEU A 160 11.62 -1.48 -7.14
C LEU A 160 11.85 -0.14 -6.45
N ARG A 161 10.79 0.50 -5.96
CA ARG A 161 10.91 1.80 -5.27
C ARG A 161 11.78 1.74 -4.02
N LEU A 162 11.82 0.61 -3.31
CA LEU A 162 12.65 0.44 -2.12
C LEU A 162 14.09 0.05 -2.45
N PHE A 163 14.31 -0.86 -3.38
CA PHE A 163 15.59 -1.53 -3.59
C PHE A 163 16.39 -1.06 -4.81
N ALA A 164 15.83 -0.19 -5.64
CA ALA A 164 16.51 0.39 -6.80
C ALA A 164 16.55 1.93 -6.73
N PRO A 165 17.47 2.63 -7.38
CA PRO A 165 17.47 4.09 -7.47
C PRO A 165 16.22 4.59 -8.22
N ALA A 166 15.85 5.85 -8.01
CA ALA A 166 14.88 6.52 -8.88
C ALA A 166 15.54 6.84 -10.24
N LEU A 167 14.72 7.00 -11.29
CA LEU A 167 15.22 7.27 -12.65
C LEU A 167 16.18 8.46 -12.75
N ILE A 168 15.93 9.51 -11.95
CA ILE A 168 16.79 10.70 -11.93
C ILE A 168 18.23 10.38 -11.49
N ASN A 169 18.42 9.29 -10.73
CA ASN A 169 19.69 8.82 -10.18
C ASN A 169 20.04 7.41 -10.69
N ASP A 170 19.38 6.94 -11.77
CA ASP A 170 19.64 5.61 -12.34
C ASP A 170 20.99 5.59 -13.05
N ASP A 171 21.77 4.59 -12.70
CA ASP A 171 23.10 4.35 -13.26
C ASP A 171 23.13 3.21 -14.28
N GLN A 172 21.96 2.78 -14.75
CA GLN A 172 21.76 1.64 -15.65
C GLN A 172 22.20 0.29 -15.05
N GLY A 173 22.32 0.23 -13.72
CA GLY A 173 22.54 -1.02 -13.00
C GLY A 173 21.29 -1.91 -12.98
N THR A 174 21.48 -3.16 -12.58
CA THR A 174 20.38 -4.13 -12.38
C THR A 174 20.14 -4.32 -10.87
N TYR A 175 18.87 -4.34 -10.43
CA TYR A 175 18.54 -4.30 -9.02
C TYR A 175 17.55 -5.39 -8.60
N VAL A 176 16.34 -5.31 -9.09
CA VAL A 176 15.23 -6.18 -8.68
C VAL A 176 14.86 -7.09 -9.86
N PRO A 177 14.66 -8.39 -9.66
CA PRO A 177 14.15 -9.26 -10.72
C PRO A 177 12.64 -9.04 -10.91
N TYR A 178 12.16 -9.07 -12.16
CA TYR A 178 10.74 -9.13 -12.46
C TYR A 178 10.32 -10.57 -12.65
N VAL A 179 9.59 -11.11 -11.67
CA VAL A 179 9.20 -12.53 -11.64
C VAL A 179 7.76 -12.66 -12.11
N ASP A 180 7.53 -13.30 -13.25
CA ASP A 180 6.22 -13.45 -13.90
C ASP A 180 5.79 -14.92 -14.08
N THR A 181 6.52 -15.85 -13.48
CA THR A 181 6.23 -17.30 -13.46
C THR A 181 6.29 -17.88 -12.04
N TYR A 182 5.69 -19.07 -11.86
CA TYR A 182 5.76 -19.84 -10.61
C TYR A 182 5.83 -21.35 -10.91
N PRO A 183 6.71 -22.11 -10.26
CA PRO A 183 7.81 -21.62 -9.42
C PRO A 183 8.93 -20.98 -10.25
N GLU A 184 9.57 -19.93 -9.68
CA GLU A 184 10.77 -19.34 -10.27
C GLU A 184 11.92 -19.44 -9.24
N ILE A 185 13.01 -20.09 -9.63
CA ILE A 185 14.13 -20.37 -8.75
C ILE A 185 15.32 -19.43 -9.03
N TYR A 186 15.48 -18.99 -10.29
CA TYR A 186 16.63 -18.21 -10.75
C TYR A 186 16.18 -16.96 -11.52
N ALA A 187 15.64 -15.99 -10.82
CA ALA A 187 15.22 -14.74 -11.43
C ALA A 187 16.40 -13.77 -11.59
N THR A 188 16.51 -13.19 -12.79
CA THR A 188 17.59 -12.23 -13.10
C THR A 188 17.15 -10.81 -12.80
N SER A 189 17.97 -10.06 -12.07
CA SER A 189 17.77 -8.64 -11.81
C SER A 189 17.75 -7.81 -13.08
N MET A 190 16.92 -6.78 -13.12
CA MET A 190 16.69 -5.93 -14.29
C MET A 190 17.08 -4.48 -14.04
N GLN A 191 17.35 -3.75 -15.13
CA GLN A 191 17.44 -2.28 -15.11
C GLN A 191 16.08 -1.66 -14.79
N VAL A 192 16.09 -0.44 -14.22
CA VAL A 192 14.87 0.25 -13.77
C VAL A 192 13.85 0.47 -14.88
N THR A 193 14.28 0.96 -16.06
CA THR A 193 13.37 1.28 -17.17
C THR A 193 12.66 0.04 -17.73
N PRO A 194 13.33 -1.05 -18.16
CA PRO A 194 12.64 -2.24 -18.64
C PRO A 194 11.80 -2.93 -17.56
N PHE A 195 12.17 -2.81 -16.28
CA PHE A 195 11.35 -3.29 -15.19
C PHE A 195 10.02 -2.52 -15.10
N LEU A 196 10.07 -1.18 -15.16
CA LEU A 196 8.87 -0.34 -15.16
C LEU A 196 7.98 -0.60 -16.36
N ASP A 197 8.54 -0.89 -17.54
CA ASP A 197 7.76 -1.27 -18.72
C ASP A 197 6.98 -2.57 -18.51
N LYS A 198 7.55 -3.57 -17.81
CA LYS A 198 6.81 -4.79 -17.42
C LYS A 198 5.70 -4.50 -16.40
N VAL A 199 5.97 -3.65 -15.39
CA VAL A 199 4.93 -3.20 -14.44
C VAL A 199 3.77 -2.54 -15.17
N ILE A 200 4.06 -1.64 -16.11
CA ILE A 200 3.04 -0.95 -16.91
C ILE A 200 2.24 -1.95 -17.75
N ALA A 201 2.92 -2.92 -18.39
CA ALA A 201 2.25 -3.93 -19.20
C ALA A 201 1.25 -4.77 -18.38
N ASP A 202 1.64 -5.20 -17.18
CA ASP A 202 0.75 -5.91 -16.27
C ASP A 202 -0.46 -5.06 -15.85
N LEU A 203 -0.24 -3.79 -15.52
CA LEU A 203 -1.32 -2.88 -15.12
C LEU A 203 -2.28 -2.57 -16.27
N VAL A 204 -1.79 -2.41 -17.49
CA VAL A 204 -2.63 -2.22 -18.68
C VAL A 204 -3.47 -3.47 -18.96
N LYS A 205 -2.87 -4.66 -18.88
CA LYS A 205 -3.62 -5.94 -18.98
C LYS A 205 -4.67 -6.05 -17.89
N ALA A 206 -4.29 -5.77 -16.65
CA ALA A 206 -5.19 -5.78 -15.49
C ALA A 206 -6.39 -4.85 -15.69
N LYS A 207 -6.13 -3.58 -16.07
CA LYS A 207 -7.16 -2.56 -16.31
C LYS A 207 -8.19 -3.05 -17.34
N THR A 208 -7.72 -3.68 -18.43
CA THR A 208 -8.60 -4.23 -19.49
C THR A 208 -9.49 -5.34 -18.94
N LEU A 209 -8.92 -6.27 -18.16
CA LEU A 209 -9.64 -7.42 -17.63
C LEU A 209 -10.72 -7.05 -16.60
N VAL A 210 -10.44 -6.11 -15.70
CA VAL A 210 -11.42 -5.70 -14.68
C VAL A 210 -12.48 -4.74 -15.22
N ALA A 211 -12.28 -4.16 -16.41
CA ALA A 211 -13.21 -3.19 -16.99
C ALA A 211 -14.60 -3.79 -17.20
N ASP A 212 -14.69 -5.07 -17.58
CA ASP A 212 -15.95 -5.75 -17.87
C ASP A 212 -16.96 -5.68 -16.73
N PHE A 213 -16.50 -5.68 -15.48
CA PHE A 213 -17.34 -5.48 -14.32
C PHE A 213 -17.34 -4.03 -13.83
N ASP A 214 -16.16 -3.46 -13.57
CA ASP A 214 -16.02 -2.19 -12.82
C ASP A 214 -16.60 -0.98 -13.54
N THR A 215 -16.73 -1.02 -14.88
CA THR A 215 -17.35 0.05 -15.67
C THR A 215 -18.85 -0.10 -15.86
N THR A 216 -19.45 -1.20 -15.39
CA THR A 216 -20.91 -1.40 -15.39
C THR A 216 -21.61 -0.55 -14.31
N ALA A 217 -22.92 -0.46 -14.40
CA ALA A 217 -23.71 0.22 -13.37
C ALA A 217 -23.53 -0.39 -11.97
N ALA A 218 -23.36 -1.70 -11.86
CA ALA A 218 -23.09 -2.40 -10.60
C ALA A 218 -21.67 -2.10 -10.07
N GLY A 219 -20.65 -2.19 -10.91
CA GLY A 219 -19.27 -1.84 -10.54
C GLY A 219 -19.13 -0.39 -10.11
N ILE A 220 -19.79 0.54 -10.83
CA ILE A 220 -19.88 1.95 -10.45
C ILE A 220 -20.59 2.10 -9.09
N MET A 221 -21.67 1.36 -8.85
CA MET A 221 -22.38 1.38 -7.56
C MET A 221 -21.49 0.92 -6.41
N ALA A 222 -20.76 -0.18 -6.58
CA ALA A 222 -19.81 -0.71 -5.61
C ALA A 222 -18.62 0.22 -5.36
N SER A 223 -18.30 1.06 -6.34
CA SER A 223 -17.20 2.03 -6.30
C SER A 223 -17.63 3.43 -5.86
N LYS A 224 -18.91 3.71 -5.63
CA LYS A 224 -19.42 5.02 -5.18
C LYS A 224 -18.67 5.50 -3.94
N ASN A 225 -19.08 6.46 -3.24
CA ASN A 225 -18.42 7.08 -2.09
C ASN A 225 -17.68 6.08 -1.15
N GLY A 226 -16.90 6.56 -0.20
CA GLY A 226 -16.08 5.73 0.68
C GLY A 226 -16.87 4.64 1.42
N THR A 227 -18.15 4.89 1.75
CA THR A 227 -18.99 3.89 2.42
C THR A 227 -19.28 2.70 1.49
N ALA A 228 -19.69 2.92 0.26
CA ALA A 228 -19.99 1.85 -0.69
C ALA A 228 -18.72 1.07 -1.06
N ARG A 229 -17.62 1.79 -1.33
CA ARG A 229 -16.31 1.18 -1.66
C ARG A 229 -15.76 0.27 -0.58
N MET A 230 -15.97 0.64 0.69
CA MET A 230 -15.42 -0.05 1.87
C MET A 230 -16.48 -0.91 2.57
N SER A 231 -17.50 -1.41 1.85
CA SER A 231 -18.59 -2.18 2.44
C SER A 231 -18.84 -3.51 1.72
N LYS A 232 -19.63 -4.38 2.37
CA LYS A 232 -20.14 -5.63 1.80
C LYS A 232 -21.39 -5.38 0.94
N ALA A 233 -21.69 -6.30 0.02
CA ALA A 233 -22.83 -6.21 -0.89
C ALA A 233 -24.17 -5.94 -0.19
N LYS A 234 -24.40 -6.54 0.97
CA LYS A 234 -25.65 -6.35 1.75
C LYS A 234 -25.94 -4.90 2.17
N TYR A 235 -24.94 -4.01 2.10
CA TYR A 235 -25.11 -2.58 2.39
C TYR A 235 -25.27 -1.74 1.12
N LEU A 236 -25.26 -2.36 -0.06
CA LEU A 236 -25.51 -1.72 -1.34
C LEU A 236 -27.01 -1.77 -1.68
N ASP A 237 -27.39 -1.00 -2.70
CA ASP A 237 -28.77 -1.03 -3.24
C ASP A 237 -29.11 -2.45 -3.72
N ALA A 238 -30.37 -2.87 -3.53
CA ALA A 238 -30.87 -4.16 -3.99
C ALA A 238 -30.67 -4.41 -5.50
N LYS A 239 -30.49 -3.34 -6.30
CA LYS A 239 -30.17 -3.40 -7.73
C LYS A 239 -28.73 -3.81 -8.01
N PHE A 240 -27.88 -3.93 -6.98
CA PHE A 240 -26.51 -4.37 -7.16
C PHE A 240 -26.43 -5.75 -7.82
N GLY A 241 -27.23 -6.70 -7.33
CA GLY A 241 -27.45 -7.99 -7.99
C GLY A 241 -26.30 -9.01 -7.91
N TYR A 242 -25.18 -8.66 -7.22
CA TYR A 242 -24.00 -9.50 -7.07
C TYR A 242 -23.70 -9.78 -5.59
N GLY A 243 -22.90 -10.82 -5.33
CA GLY A 243 -22.46 -11.20 -3.99
C GLY A 243 -21.34 -10.31 -3.42
N ASP A 244 -20.94 -10.61 -2.18
CA ASP A 244 -19.90 -9.86 -1.44
C ASP A 244 -18.55 -9.83 -2.17
N PHE A 245 -18.24 -10.83 -3.00
CA PHE A 245 -17.02 -10.88 -3.80
C PHE A 245 -16.89 -9.68 -4.75
N PHE A 246 -17.98 -9.19 -5.32
CA PHE A 246 -18.02 -8.06 -6.25
C PHE A 246 -18.11 -6.70 -5.55
N ALA A 247 -18.36 -6.68 -4.25
CA ALA A 247 -18.40 -5.48 -3.42
C ALA A 247 -17.01 -5.08 -2.90
N GLY A 248 -16.95 -4.05 -2.04
CA GLY A 248 -15.72 -3.67 -1.35
C GLY A 248 -14.58 -3.24 -2.29
N ARG A 249 -14.91 -2.57 -3.40
CA ARG A 249 -13.97 -2.20 -4.47
C ARG A 249 -12.84 -1.28 -4.01
N GLY A 250 -12.92 -0.69 -2.83
CA GLY A 250 -11.83 0.08 -2.22
C GLY A 250 -10.76 -0.78 -1.51
N TYR A 251 -11.08 -2.04 -1.23
CA TYR A 251 -10.12 -3.03 -0.73
C TYR A 251 -9.53 -3.90 -1.84
N ARG A 252 -9.92 -3.63 -3.09
CA ARG A 252 -9.54 -4.41 -4.25
C ARG A 252 -9.02 -3.49 -5.35
N LEU A 253 -8.11 -4.01 -6.18
CA LEU A 253 -7.58 -3.27 -7.32
C LEU A 253 -8.60 -3.23 -8.46
N SER A 254 -9.54 -2.28 -8.34
CA SER A 254 -10.57 -1.99 -9.32
C SER A 254 -10.02 -1.23 -10.53
N TYR A 255 -10.82 -1.07 -11.57
CA TYR A 255 -10.49 -0.25 -12.75
C TYR A 255 -9.93 1.13 -12.37
N TYR A 256 -10.55 1.79 -11.38
CA TYR A 256 -10.15 3.14 -10.95
C TYR A 256 -8.86 3.13 -10.12
N SER A 257 -8.68 2.13 -9.27
CA SER A 257 -7.44 2.00 -8.49
C SER A 257 -6.27 1.57 -9.37
N ILE A 258 -6.50 0.73 -10.38
CA ILE A 258 -5.47 0.37 -11.38
C ILE A 258 -5.13 1.60 -12.23
N THR A 259 -6.10 2.41 -12.64
CA THR A 259 -5.85 3.65 -13.39
C THR A 259 -5.07 4.66 -12.54
N ALA A 260 -5.40 4.79 -11.26
CA ALA A 260 -4.65 5.62 -10.31
C ALA A 260 -3.22 5.11 -10.11
N LEU A 261 -3.04 3.80 -10.01
CA LEU A 261 -1.71 3.17 -9.93
C LEU A 261 -0.91 3.36 -11.21
N LEU A 262 -1.54 3.25 -12.38
CA LEU A 262 -0.90 3.61 -13.66
C LEU A 262 -0.41 5.06 -13.67
N ALA A 263 -1.20 6.01 -13.16
CA ALA A 263 -0.78 7.40 -13.05
C ALA A 263 0.50 7.53 -12.19
N ARG A 264 0.57 6.85 -11.04
CA ARG A 264 1.74 6.80 -10.16
C ARG A 264 2.96 6.18 -10.86
N VAL A 265 2.76 5.03 -11.53
CA VAL A 265 3.86 4.31 -12.20
C VAL A 265 4.37 5.09 -13.40
N TYR A 266 3.49 5.65 -14.24
CA TYR A 266 3.88 6.50 -15.36
C TYR A 266 4.64 7.74 -14.89
N GLN A 267 4.18 8.39 -13.81
CA GLN A 267 4.90 9.53 -13.23
C GLN A 267 6.31 9.10 -12.77
N TYR A 268 6.42 7.95 -12.07
CA TYR A 268 7.71 7.43 -11.63
C TYR A 268 8.62 7.07 -12.81
N ALA A 269 8.06 6.61 -13.91
CA ALA A 269 8.74 6.29 -15.17
C ALA A 269 9.06 7.52 -16.03
N GLY A 270 8.75 8.75 -15.57
CA GLY A 270 8.96 9.97 -16.35
C GLY A 270 8.04 10.13 -17.57
N LYS A 271 7.00 9.29 -17.69
CA LYS A 271 6.01 9.31 -18.78
C LYS A 271 4.88 10.30 -18.44
N THR A 272 5.19 11.61 -18.43
CA THR A 272 4.33 12.68 -17.94
C THR A 272 2.96 12.73 -18.62
N THR A 273 2.91 12.56 -19.94
CA THR A 273 1.64 12.61 -20.72
C THR A 273 0.70 11.46 -20.33
N ASP A 274 1.23 10.25 -20.18
CA ASP A 274 0.44 9.08 -19.81
C ASP A 274 -0.03 9.18 -18.35
N ALA A 275 0.85 9.67 -17.45
CA ALA A 275 0.52 9.93 -16.06
C ALA A 275 -0.64 10.94 -15.93
N LEU A 276 -0.58 12.05 -16.67
CA LEU A 276 -1.61 13.07 -16.70
C LEU A 276 -2.93 12.53 -17.26
N ALA A 277 -2.89 11.73 -18.32
CA ALA A 277 -4.08 11.11 -18.91
C ALA A 277 -4.80 10.20 -17.92
N CYS A 278 -4.06 9.30 -17.26
CA CYS A 278 -4.62 8.39 -16.24
C CYS A 278 -5.16 9.17 -15.03
N ALA A 279 -4.44 10.18 -14.55
CA ALA A 279 -4.87 10.98 -13.42
C ALA A 279 -6.17 11.76 -13.72
N LYS A 280 -6.27 12.35 -14.92
CA LYS A 280 -7.51 13.01 -15.40
C LYS A 280 -8.67 12.03 -15.48
N GLU A 281 -8.46 10.84 -16.03
CA GLU A 281 -9.49 9.80 -16.13
C GLU A 281 -10.10 9.48 -14.76
N VAL A 282 -9.26 9.29 -13.73
CA VAL A 282 -9.72 9.02 -12.35
C VAL A 282 -10.54 10.19 -11.81
N VAL A 283 -10.05 11.42 -11.93
CA VAL A 283 -10.71 12.61 -11.38
C VAL A 283 -12.02 12.92 -12.11
N GLU A 284 -12.05 12.82 -13.44
CA GLU A 284 -13.22 13.11 -14.25
C GLU A 284 -14.32 12.08 -14.07
N PHE A 285 -13.94 10.81 -13.99
CA PHE A 285 -14.88 9.76 -13.68
C PHE A 285 -15.53 9.99 -12.30
N GLY A 286 -14.74 10.31 -11.29
CA GLY A 286 -15.25 10.64 -9.96
C GLY A 286 -16.30 11.77 -9.99
N LYS A 287 -16.06 12.81 -10.80
CA LYS A 287 -16.99 13.92 -10.96
C LYS A 287 -18.29 13.53 -11.69
N SER A 288 -18.17 12.87 -12.84
CA SER A 288 -19.29 12.59 -13.74
C SER A 288 -20.24 11.53 -13.20
N SER A 289 -19.73 10.54 -12.47
CA SER A 289 -20.51 9.44 -11.92
C SER A 289 -21.14 9.74 -10.56
N GLY A 290 -20.83 10.90 -9.94
CA GLY A 290 -21.18 11.19 -8.55
C GLY A 290 -20.57 10.16 -7.59
N THR A 291 -19.56 9.42 -8.09
CA THR A 291 -18.77 8.48 -7.33
C THR A 291 -17.50 9.17 -6.92
N LEU A 292 -16.98 8.85 -5.76
CA LEU A 292 -15.57 8.81 -5.62
C LEU A 292 -14.80 10.07 -5.48
N PHE A 293 -13.90 10.00 -4.59
CA PHE A 293 -12.68 10.77 -4.57
C PHE A 293 -12.96 12.27 -4.54
N TYR A 294 -14.07 12.69 -3.91
CA TYR A 294 -14.38 14.12 -3.85
C TYR A 294 -14.20 14.72 -2.45
N LYS A 295 -13.87 15.97 -2.47
CA LYS A 295 -13.53 17.04 -1.55
C LYS A 295 -13.89 16.93 -0.05
N ASP A 296 -14.86 16.16 0.35
CA ASP A 296 -15.47 16.27 1.68
C ASP A 296 -14.94 15.25 2.69
N ASP A 297 -13.63 14.99 2.61
CA ASP A 297 -12.96 14.05 3.52
C ASP A 297 -13.18 14.38 4.99
N PHE A 298 -13.31 15.67 5.30
CA PHE A 298 -13.48 16.15 6.67
C PHE A 298 -14.93 16.47 7.04
N SER A 299 -15.89 16.30 6.14
CA SER A 299 -17.31 16.60 6.44
C SER A 299 -17.91 15.77 7.58
N GLY A 300 -17.37 14.56 7.81
CA GLY A 300 -17.72 13.69 8.92
C GLY A 300 -16.92 13.90 10.21
N ILE A 301 -15.89 14.77 10.20
CA ILE A 301 -15.00 15.03 11.34
C ILE A 301 -15.24 16.43 11.90
N THR A 302 -16.47 16.90 11.91
CA THR A 302 -16.78 18.27 12.33
C THR A 302 -16.62 18.48 13.83
N ASN A 303 -15.80 19.48 14.21
CA ASN A 303 -15.81 20.20 15.49
C ASN A 303 -15.63 19.38 16.78
N VAL A 304 -14.96 18.29 16.73
CA VAL A 304 -14.60 17.54 17.94
C VAL A 304 -13.22 18.03 18.37
N GLY A 305 -13.06 18.48 19.60
CA GLY A 305 -11.79 18.97 20.14
C GLY A 305 -10.62 17.98 19.98
N THR A 306 -9.45 18.37 20.42
CA THR A 306 -8.22 17.54 20.34
C THR A 306 -8.02 16.62 21.55
N ASN A 307 -8.96 16.60 22.50
CA ASN A 307 -8.91 15.74 23.67
C ASN A 307 -9.30 14.27 23.33
N VAL A 308 -9.00 13.36 24.25
CA VAL A 308 -9.22 11.91 24.10
C VAL A 308 -10.67 11.58 23.72
N GLU A 309 -11.65 12.14 24.44
CA GLU A 309 -13.07 11.88 24.22
C GLU A 309 -13.53 12.31 22.81
N ALA A 310 -12.96 13.40 22.33
CA ALA A 310 -13.22 13.91 21.00
C ALA A 310 -12.70 12.96 19.90
N PHE A 311 -11.52 12.39 20.09
CA PHE A 311 -10.96 11.41 19.17
C PHE A 311 -11.73 10.07 19.18
N GLU A 312 -12.16 9.61 20.35
CA GLU A 312 -12.98 8.41 20.48
C GLU A 312 -14.32 8.50 19.71
N GLN A 313 -14.85 9.70 19.51
CA GLN A 313 -16.07 9.94 18.75
C GLN A 313 -15.86 10.00 17.23
N ARG A 314 -14.63 10.07 16.75
CA ARG A 314 -14.32 10.15 15.32
C ARG A 314 -14.40 8.78 14.67
N THR A 315 -15.22 8.68 13.64
CA THR A 315 -15.50 7.40 12.96
C THR A 315 -14.71 7.20 11.66
N ASP A 316 -14.17 8.27 11.07
CA ASP A 316 -13.48 8.22 9.78
C ASP A 316 -12.09 8.86 9.80
N LEU A 317 -11.22 8.35 10.67
CA LEU A 317 -9.84 8.83 10.78
C LEU A 317 -8.95 8.49 9.57
N LYS A 318 -9.39 7.56 8.72
CA LYS A 318 -8.70 7.22 7.46
C LYS A 318 -9.13 8.05 6.27
N LEU A 319 -10.18 8.89 6.41
CA LEU A 319 -10.72 9.70 5.32
C LEU A 319 -11.13 8.82 4.13
N LYS A 320 -12.06 7.91 4.36
CA LYS A 320 -12.48 6.87 3.39
C LYS A 320 -12.98 7.45 2.07
N SER A 321 -13.53 8.67 2.08
CA SER A 321 -14.02 9.34 0.86
C SER A 321 -12.91 9.58 -0.15
N SER A 322 -11.68 9.84 0.29
CA SER A 322 -10.53 10.07 -0.59
C SER A 322 -9.68 8.81 -0.83
N LEU A 323 -9.96 7.69 -0.15
CA LEU A 323 -9.27 6.44 -0.40
C LEU A 323 -9.74 5.81 -1.70
N ILE A 324 -8.81 5.59 -2.62
CA ILE A 324 -9.04 4.87 -3.87
C ILE A 324 -8.82 3.38 -3.66
N PHE A 325 -7.71 3.03 -2.98
CA PHE A 325 -7.36 1.66 -2.62
C PHE A 325 -6.69 1.64 -1.25
N ALA A 326 -7.05 0.64 -0.45
CA ALA A 326 -6.46 0.37 0.85
C ALA A 326 -6.23 -1.12 1.04
N ALA A 327 -5.10 -1.49 1.63
CA ALA A 327 -4.89 -2.84 2.13
C ALA A 327 -5.70 -3.05 3.42
N TYR A 328 -6.20 -4.27 3.62
CA TYR A 328 -7.01 -4.62 4.76
C TYR A 328 -6.37 -5.76 5.57
N ASN A 329 -6.32 -5.59 6.88
CA ASN A 329 -5.90 -6.64 7.81
C ASN A 329 -6.82 -6.66 9.03
N GLU A 330 -7.63 -7.71 9.15
CA GLU A 330 -8.56 -7.89 10.28
C GLU A 330 -7.83 -7.90 11.64
N LYS A 331 -6.60 -8.37 11.68
CA LYS A 331 -5.79 -8.52 12.89
C LYS A 331 -4.73 -7.42 13.06
N ALA A 332 -4.83 -6.32 12.30
CA ALA A 332 -3.80 -5.27 12.27
C ALA A 332 -3.46 -4.72 13.66
N TYR A 333 -4.44 -4.56 14.55
CA TYR A 333 -4.20 -4.07 15.90
C TYR A 333 -3.08 -4.82 16.63
N LYS A 334 -3.13 -6.15 16.61
CA LYS A 334 -2.12 -7.02 17.25
C LYS A 334 -0.91 -7.26 16.36
N GLU A 335 -1.14 -7.70 15.13
CA GLU A 335 -0.07 -8.11 14.23
C GLU A 335 0.88 -6.97 13.86
N SER A 336 0.34 -5.75 13.68
CA SER A 336 1.13 -4.55 13.35
C SER A 336 1.60 -3.77 14.57
N GLU A 337 1.39 -4.29 15.77
CA GLU A 337 1.78 -3.67 17.04
C GLU A 337 1.28 -2.22 17.20
N ILE A 338 0.10 -1.91 16.61
CA ILE A 338 -0.46 -0.54 16.60
C ILE A 338 -0.57 0.00 18.03
N GLN A 339 -0.95 -0.86 18.97
CA GLN A 339 -1.01 -0.52 20.40
C GLN A 339 0.33 0.01 20.95
N ARG A 340 1.47 -0.44 20.44
CA ARG A 340 2.79 -0.01 20.91
C ARG A 340 3.08 1.43 20.53
N TYR A 341 2.64 1.87 19.35
CA TYR A 341 3.05 3.14 18.76
C TYR A 341 2.00 4.26 18.87
N PHE A 342 0.72 3.91 19.07
CA PHE A 342 -0.40 4.87 18.98
C PHE A 342 -1.43 4.76 20.11
N ARG A 343 -1.11 4.09 21.22
CA ARG A 343 -2.05 3.96 22.36
C ARG A 343 -2.04 5.17 23.27
N LEU A 344 -3.13 5.32 24.04
CA LEU A 344 -3.26 6.36 25.05
C LEU A 344 -2.74 5.96 26.44
N THR A 345 -2.66 4.67 26.71
CA THR A 345 -2.39 4.17 28.07
C THR A 345 -0.99 3.57 28.18
N THR A 346 -0.39 3.71 29.33
CA THR A 346 0.90 3.11 29.68
C THR A 346 0.77 1.69 30.22
N VAL A 347 -0.40 1.06 30.04
CA VAL A 347 -0.66 -0.33 30.42
C VAL A 347 -1.15 -1.13 29.23
N ASP A 348 -0.84 -2.41 29.19
CA ASP A 348 -1.34 -3.35 28.19
C ASP A 348 -2.81 -3.77 28.47
N ASP A 349 -3.36 -4.63 27.64
CA ASP A 349 -4.74 -5.12 27.77
C ASP A 349 -4.97 -5.95 29.06
N ASN A 350 -3.90 -6.38 29.74
CA ASN A 350 -3.93 -7.08 31.01
C ASN A 350 -3.69 -6.16 32.23
N GLY A 351 -3.53 -4.84 31.99
CA GLY A 351 -3.24 -3.85 33.02
C GLY A 351 -1.78 -3.81 33.45
N SER A 352 -0.87 -4.48 32.73
CA SER A 352 0.57 -4.45 33.03
C SER A 352 1.21 -3.17 32.47
N PRO A 353 2.12 -2.52 33.20
CA PRO A 353 2.84 -1.35 32.68
C PRO A 353 3.63 -1.68 31.42
N VAL A 354 3.50 -0.86 30.38
CA VAL A 354 4.30 -0.92 29.16
C VAL A 354 4.93 0.44 28.90
N SER A 355 6.14 0.42 28.38
CA SER A 355 6.78 1.63 27.84
C SER A 355 6.43 1.72 26.36
N PRO A 356 5.53 2.62 25.96
CA PRO A 356 5.17 2.76 24.55
C PRO A 356 6.31 3.45 23.79
N ASP A 357 6.53 2.98 22.56
CA ASP A 357 7.40 3.63 21.59
C ASP A 357 6.53 4.53 20.68
N TYR A 358 6.23 5.74 21.11
CA TYR A 358 5.37 6.62 20.34
C TYR A 358 6.06 7.18 19.10
N PHE A 359 5.43 7.01 17.93
CA PHE A 359 5.76 7.76 16.73
C PHE A 359 5.31 9.22 16.87
N LYS A 360 6.12 10.01 17.57
CA LYS A 360 5.89 11.43 17.77
C LYS A 360 6.06 12.18 16.46
N ILE A 361 5.01 12.86 16.01
CA ILE A 361 5.03 13.65 14.78
C ILE A 361 5.77 14.96 14.99
N LYS A 362 6.63 15.36 14.06
CA LYS A 362 7.26 16.69 13.99
C LYS A 362 6.25 17.76 13.54
N GLN A 363 5.15 17.93 14.29
CA GLN A 363 3.99 18.73 13.89
C GLN A 363 4.35 20.15 13.46
N VAL A 364 5.12 20.87 14.23
CA VAL A 364 5.48 22.27 13.94
C VAL A 364 6.26 22.37 12.64
N GLU A 365 7.19 21.45 12.41
CA GLU A 365 8.00 21.40 11.18
C GLU A 365 7.14 21.02 9.96
N LEU A 366 6.31 19.99 10.07
CA LEU A 366 5.47 19.52 8.97
C LEU A 366 4.44 20.55 8.52
N PHE A 367 3.92 21.35 9.46
CA PHE A 367 2.92 22.37 9.18
C PHE A 367 3.50 23.79 9.05
N ASN A 368 4.82 23.89 8.87
CA ASN A 368 5.47 25.15 8.48
C ASN A 368 5.63 25.18 6.96
N ASN A 369 5.13 26.22 6.31
CA ASN A 369 5.34 26.45 4.90
C ASN A 369 6.12 27.74 4.69
N ARG A 370 7.39 27.66 4.29
CA ARG A 370 8.28 28.80 4.04
C ARG A 370 8.32 29.80 5.19
N GLY A 371 8.35 29.31 6.43
CA GLY A 371 8.33 30.14 7.63
C GLY A 371 6.95 30.57 8.11
N VAL A 372 5.88 30.22 7.39
CA VAL A 372 4.50 30.44 7.82
C VAL A 372 4.00 29.22 8.57
N GLU A 373 3.64 29.41 9.83
CA GLU A 373 3.06 28.35 10.66
C GLU A 373 1.57 28.17 10.32
N GLU A 374 1.22 27.01 9.75
CA GLU A 374 -0.15 26.68 9.33
C GLU A 374 -0.83 25.63 10.23
N TRP A 375 -0.15 25.11 11.27
CA TRP A 375 -0.69 24.05 12.12
C TRP A 375 -1.98 24.43 12.85
N GLN A 376 -2.20 25.72 13.11
CA GLN A 376 -3.44 26.20 13.76
C GLN A 376 -4.62 26.33 12.79
N THR A 377 -4.38 26.42 11.52
CA THR A 377 -5.42 26.61 10.49
C THR A 377 -5.71 25.35 9.70
N ASP A 378 -4.68 24.53 9.46
CA ASP A 378 -4.80 23.29 8.70
C ASP A 378 -5.67 22.26 9.45
N ILE A 379 -6.77 21.86 8.82
CA ILE A 379 -7.70 20.89 9.43
C ILE A 379 -7.09 19.50 9.61
N ARG A 380 -6.03 19.16 8.86
CA ARG A 380 -5.27 17.92 9.06
C ARG A 380 -4.56 17.91 10.41
N SER A 381 -3.92 19.02 10.76
CA SER A 381 -3.29 19.17 12.07
C SER A 381 -4.30 19.05 13.20
N LYS A 382 -5.45 19.74 13.06
CA LYS A 382 -6.49 19.74 14.11
C LYS A 382 -7.23 18.42 14.25
N ASN A 383 -7.45 17.71 13.14
CA ASN A 383 -8.35 16.57 13.12
C ASN A 383 -7.64 15.22 13.04
N LEU A 384 -6.41 15.17 12.55
CA LEU A 384 -5.65 13.93 12.37
C LEU A 384 -4.41 13.82 13.25
N ILE A 385 -4.11 14.82 14.09
CA ILE A 385 -3.04 14.75 15.07
C ILE A 385 -3.65 14.83 16.45
N PHE A 386 -3.36 13.84 17.26
CA PHE A 386 -3.78 13.73 18.63
C PHE A 386 -2.64 14.19 19.57
N MET A 387 -2.96 15.04 20.54
CA MET A 387 -2.01 15.52 21.53
C MET A 387 -2.12 14.65 22.80
N LEU A 388 -1.23 13.67 22.94
CA LEU A 388 -1.17 12.86 24.14
C LEU A 388 -0.57 13.69 25.28
N GLN A 389 -1.30 13.79 26.41
CA GLN A 389 -0.91 14.59 27.58
C GLN A 389 -0.55 16.05 27.24
N ASP A 390 -1.18 16.62 26.21
CA ASP A 390 -0.97 17.99 25.70
C ASP A 390 0.46 18.30 25.21
N VAL A 391 1.35 17.31 25.10
CA VAL A 391 2.76 17.52 24.71
C VAL A 391 3.27 16.60 23.61
N LEU A 392 2.61 15.45 23.37
CA LEU A 392 3.08 14.44 22.44
C LEU A 392 2.13 14.29 21.23
N PRO A 393 2.41 14.92 20.09
CA PRO A 393 1.60 14.77 18.90
C PRO A 393 1.81 13.39 18.23
N ILE A 394 0.74 12.62 18.10
CA ILE A 394 0.72 11.33 17.43
C ILE A 394 -0.32 11.32 16.31
N SER A 395 -0.19 10.38 15.37
CA SER A 395 -1.14 10.26 14.25
C SER A 395 -2.51 9.75 14.72
N GLY A 396 -3.54 10.55 14.51
CA GLY A 396 -4.92 10.13 14.74
C GLY A 396 -5.41 9.06 13.76
N LYS A 397 -4.75 8.90 12.61
CA LYS A 397 -5.09 7.85 11.63
C LYS A 397 -4.93 6.44 12.22
N TRP A 398 -4.04 6.27 13.20
CA TRP A 398 -3.73 5.00 13.85
C TRP A 398 -4.07 5.00 15.34
N PHE A 399 -4.81 6.02 15.78
CA PHE A 399 -5.19 6.18 17.16
C PHE A 399 -5.97 4.96 17.69
N VAL A 400 -5.56 4.48 18.86
CA VAL A 400 -6.18 3.33 19.51
C VAL A 400 -7.23 3.78 20.50
N ASN A 401 -8.49 3.50 20.20
CA ASN A 401 -9.58 3.63 21.15
C ASN A 401 -9.45 2.54 22.23
N SER A 402 -9.38 2.94 23.51
CA SER A 402 -9.17 2.03 24.64
C SER A 402 -10.34 1.08 24.93
N ARG A 403 -11.55 1.33 24.38
CA ARG A 403 -12.74 0.54 24.73
C ARG A 403 -12.84 -0.78 23.97
N ASN A 404 -12.64 -0.77 22.64
CA ASN A 404 -12.66 -1.95 21.80
C ASN A 404 -11.73 -1.76 20.59
N PRO A 405 -10.42 -1.78 20.77
CA PRO A 405 -9.47 -1.47 19.69
C PRO A 405 -9.51 -2.50 18.55
N GLU A 406 -9.79 -3.77 18.84
CA GLU A 406 -9.89 -4.83 17.83
C GLU A 406 -11.10 -4.64 16.90
N ASP A 407 -12.16 -4.03 17.38
CA ASP A 407 -13.38 -3.74 16.60
C ASP A 407 -13.27 -2.45 15.79
N SER A 408 -12.20 -1.67 15.98
CA SER A 408 -12.02 -0.38 15.33
C SER A 408 -11.67 -0.54 13.85
N GLU A 409 -12.64 -0.38 12.98
CA GLU A 409 -12.50 -0.54 11.51
C GLU A 409 -11.34 0.30 10.92
N HIS A 410 -11.10 1.51 11.43
CA HIS A 410 -10.03 2.36 10.92
C HIS A 410 -8.62 1.77 11.14
N LEU A 411 -8.41 0.93 12.16
CA LEU A 411 -7.12 0.29 12.43
C LEU A 411 -6.82 -0.87 11.47
N LYS A 412 -7.86 -1.44 10.85
CA LYS A 412 -7.76 -2.55 9.89
C LYS A 412 -7.38 -2.08 8.48
N ILE A 413 -7.44 -0.76 8.23
CA ILE A 413 -7.32 -0.14 6.91
C ILE A 413 -5.97 0.56 6.79
N SER A 414 -5.14 0.13 5.85
CA SER A 414 -3.87 0.78 5.48
C SER A 414 -4.03 1.49 4.14
N PRO A 415 -4.02 2.84 4.11
CA PRO A 415 -4.11 3.60 2.87
C PRO A 415 -2.96 3.29 1.91
N VAL A 416 -3.27 3.07 0.63
CA VAL A 416 -2.27 2.82 -0.43
C VAL A 416 -2.35 3.85 -1.54
N LEU A 417 -3.56 4.20 -1.97
CA LEU A 417 -3.83 5.21 -3.01
C LEU A 417 -4.90 6.18 -2.54
N ARG A 418 -4.64 7.49 -2.66
CA ARG A 418 -5.57 8.57 -2.33
C ARG A 418 -5.84 9.49 -3.51
N LEU A 419 -7.00 10.13 -3.50
CA LEU A 419 -7.33 11.18 -4.48
C LEU A 419 -6.33 12.33 -4.47
N THR A 420 -5.90 12.79 -3.29
CA THR A 420 -4.96 13.90 -3.16
C THR A 420 -3.64 13.60 -3.87
N GLU A 421 -3.17 12.36 -3.86
CA GLU A 421 -2.01 11.95 -4.64
C GLU A 421 -2.25 12.11 -6.15
N ILE A 422 -3.42 11.72 -6.64
CA ILE A 422 -3.76 11.86 -8.06
C ILE A 422 -3.81 13.33 -8.46
N GLN A 423 -4.29 14.20 -7.57
CA GLN A 423 -4.24 15.66 -7.78
C GLN A 423 -2.80 16.19 -7.78
N TYR A 424 -1.93 15.70 -6.90
CA TYR A 424 -0.50 16.05 -6.90
C TYR A 424 0.21 15.56 -8.17
N ILE A 425 -0.11 14.36 -8.67
CA ILE A 425 0.40 13.87 -9.95
C ILE A 425 -0.04 14.81 -11.09
N MET A 426 -1.31 15.19 -11.14
CA MET A 426 -1.79 16.14 -12.15
C MET A 426 -1.08 17.49 -12.05
N ALA A 427 -0.96 18.07 -10.85
CA ALA A 427 -0.31 19.34 -10.63
C ALA A 427 1.17 19.28 -11.05
N GLU A 428 1.88 18.22 -10.69
CA GLU A 428 3.28 18.02 -11.11
C GLU A 428 3.41 17.88 -12.63
N CYS A 429 2.53 17.12 -13.28
CA CYS A 429 2.56 16.98 -14.74
C CYS A 429 2.40 18.33 -15.44
N TYR A 430 1.45 19.17 -15.01
CA TYR A 430 1.29 20.51 -15.55
C TYR A 430 2.51 21.41 -15.30
N ALA A 431 3.11 21.34 -14.11
CA ALA A 431 4.33 22.09 -13.82
C ALA A 431 5.51 21.63 -14.69
N ARG A 432 5.64 20.33 -14.96
CA ARG A 432 6.65 19.77 -15.88
C ARG A 432 6.45 20.24 -17.33
N GLU A 433 5.23 20.50 -17.73
CA GLU A 433 4.87 21.08 -19.04
C GLU A 433 5.02 22.62 -19.05
N GLY A 434 5.45 23.26 -17.95
CA GLY A 434 5.58 24.70 -17.81
C GLY A 434 4.26 25.43 -17.53
N ASN A 435 3.15 24.69 -17.36
CA ASN A 435 1.83 25.28 -17.05
C ASN A 435 1.65 25.43 -15.52
N TYR A 436 2.42 26.34 -14.92
CA TYR A 436 2.38 26.60 -13.48
C TYR A 436 1.02 27.15 -13.02
N GLY A 437 0.30 27.88 -13.88
CA GLY A 437 -1.03 28.37 -13.55
C GLY A 437 -2.00 27.25 -13.19
N GLU A 438 -2.09 26.21 -14.02
CA GLU A 438 -2.94 25.05 -13.77
C GLU A 438 -2.39 24.16 -12.63
N ALA A 439 -1.07 24.01 -12.55
CA ALA A 439 -0.42 23.26 -11.47
C ALA A 439 -0.79 23.85 -10.09
N TYR A 440 -0.66 25.15 -9.91
CA TYR A 440 -1.04 25.82 -8.65
C TYR A 440 -2.55 25.87 -8.44
N ARG A 441 -3.36 25.94 -9.48
CA ARG A 441 -4.81 25.85 -9.34
C ARG A 441 -5.21 24.53 -8.67
N ILE A 442 -4.65 23.40 -9.12
CA ILE A 442 -4.93 22.07 -8.56
C ILE A 442 -4.39 21.96 -7.12
N LEU A 443 -3.15 22.39 -6.88
CA LEU A 443 -2.57 22.37 -5.54
C LEU A 443 -3.38 23.22 -4.57
N ASN A 444 -3.83 24.40 -4.99
CA ASN A 444 -4.66 25.29 -4.20
C ASN A 444 -6.08 24.76 -3.97
N ASP A 445 -6.63 23.96 -4.88
CA ASP A 445 -7.89 23.24 -4.64
C ASP A 445 -7.76 22.26 -3.47
N VAL A 446 -6.64 21.50 -3.38
CA VAL A 446 -6.34 20.64 -2.24
C VAL A 446 -6.18 21.47 -0.97
N ARG A 447 -5.37 22.51 -0.99
CA ARG A 447 -5.13 23.40 0.15
C ARG A 447 -6.41 24.05 0.67
N GLY A 448 -7.26 24.54 -0.24
CA GLY A 448 -8.57 25.10 0.12
C GLY A 448 -9.47 24.10 0.83
N ALA A 449 -9.48 22.84 0.36
CA ALA A 449 -10.18 21.74 1.04
C ALA A 449 -9.57 21.39 2.41
N ARG A 450 -8.38 21.87 2.74
CA ARG A 450 -7.70 21.73 4.04
C ARG A 450 -7.73 23.01 4.88
N ASN A 451 -8.58 23.98 4.51
CA ASN A 451 -8.75 25.26 5.18
C ASN A 451 -7.48 26.13 5.18
N LEU A 452 -6.69 26.04 4.12
CA LEU A 452 -5.48 26.82 3.92
C LEU A 452 -5.67 27.88 2.84
N SER A 453 -4.98 28.99 3.01
CA SER A 453 -4.91 30.03 1.99
C SER A 453 -4.21 29.55 0.72
N PRO A 454 -4.62 30.04 -0.45
CA PRO A 454 -3.96 29.69 -1.70
C PRO A 454 -2.53 30.23 -1.74
N LEU A 455 -1.64 29.45 -2.33
CA LEU A 455 -0.28 29.89 -2.66
C LEU A 455 -0.30 30.73 -3.93
N SER A 456 0.59 31.69 -3.99
CA SER A 456 0.83 32.46 -5.21
C SER A 456 1.53 31.60 -6.26
N VAL A 457 1.14 31.77 -7.52
CA VAL A 457 1.77 31.06 -8.64
C VAL A 457 3.24 31.47 -8.76
N GLN A 458 4.14 30.52 -8.62
CA GLN A 458 5.56 30.66 -8.92
C GLN A 458 5.85 30.12 -10.32
N GLY A 459 6.68 30.80 -11.08
CA GLY A 459 6.93 30.46 -12.48
C GLY A 459 8.11 29.53 -12.73
N ASN A 460 8.52 28.75 -11.74
CA ASN A 460 9.66 27.84 -11.86
C ASN A 460 9.43 26.52 -11.10
N TRP A 461 10.22 25.52 -11.48
CA TRP A 461 10.10 24.17 -10.97
C TRP A 461 10.50 24.04 -9.49
N GLU A 462 11.58 24.66 -9.06
CA GLU A 462 12.11 24.53 -7.70
C GLU A 462 11.11 25.03 -6.66
N GLU A 463 10.48 26.15 -6.93
CA GLU A 463 9.46 26.75 -6.08
C GLU A 463 8.20 25.89 -6.03
N PHE A 464 7.74 25.43 -7.20
CA PHE A 464 6.58 24.53 -7.27
C PHE A 464 6.84 23.21 -6.54
N GLN A 465 8.02 22.59 -6.74
CA GLN A 465 8.42 21.36 -6.05
C GLN A 465 8.40 21.54 -4.53
N THR A 466 8.91 22.67 -4.03
CA THR A 466 8.92 23.00 -2.60
C THR A 466 7.48 23.08 -2.06
N ASP A 467 6.59 23.75 -2.77
CA ASP A 467 5.19 23.92 -2.37
C ASP A 467 4.41 22.59 -2.43
N LEU A 468 4.64 21.79 -3.46
CA LEU A 468 4.06 20.44 -3.60
C LEU A 468 4.46 19.53 -2.44
N ILE A 469 5.75 19.45 -2.13
CA ILE A 469 6.28 18.66 -1.02
C ILE A 469 5.73 19.18 0.31
N GLY A 470 5.67 20.51 0.48
CA GLY A 470 5.15 21.16 1.66
C GLY A 470 3.71 20.77 1.98
N ASP A 471 2.86 20.54 0.97
CA ASP A 471 1.49 20.08 1.18
C ASP A 471 1.39 18.54 1.28
N ALA A 472 2.08 17.82 0.40
CA ALA A 472 2.06 16.35 0.34
C ALA A 472 2.50 15.68 1.65
N ARG A 473 3.52 16.21 2.34
CA ARG A 473 4.01 15.69 3.62
C ARG A 473 2.95 15.70 4.73
N ARG A 474 1.93 16.57 4.62
CA ARG A 474 0.81 16.66 5.55
C ARG A 474 -0.31 15.67 5.24
N GLU A 475 -0.51 15.38 3.95
CA GLU A 475 -1.48 14.38 3.50
C GLU A 475 -1.05 12.97 3.88
N TRP A 476 0.23 12.67 3.72
CA TRP A 476 0.79 11.32 3.86
C TRP A 476 1.38 11.01 5.24
N ILE A 477 1.03 11.78 6.27
CA ILE A 477 1.41 11.43 7.64
C ILE A 477 0.95 10.00 7.95
N SER A 478 1.89 9.14 8.33
CA SER A 478 1.67 7.73 8.66
C SER A 478 1.05 6.89 7.52
N GLU A 479 1.44 7.17 6.26
CA GLU A 479 0.95 6.44 5.07
C GLU A 479 2.06 5.96 4.12
N GLY A 480 3.33 6.17 4.44
CA GLY A 480 4.46 5.56 3.74
C GLY A 480 4.71 6.06 2.31
N GLN A 481 4.33 7.29 1.94
CA GLN A 481 4.53 7.79 0.57
C GLN A 481 5.59 8.89 0.45
N LEU A 482 5.88 9.60 1.53
CA LEU A 482 6.72 10.79 1.47
C LEU A 482 8.19 10.50 1.12
N PHE A 483 8.75 9.40 1.62
CA PHE A 483 10.12 8.98 1.27
C PHE A 483 10.28 8.77 -0.23
N PHE A 484 9.30 8.13 -0.87
CA PHE A 484 9.31 7.92 -2.32
C PHE A 484 9.19 9.23 -3.11
N LEU A 485 8.50 10.23 -2.58
CA LEU A 485 8.43 11.56 -3.18
C LEU A 485 9.81 12.23 -3.15
N TYR A 486 10.47 12.27 -2.00
CA TYR A 486 11.83 12.84 -1.87
C TYR A 486 12.80 12.18 -2.84
N LYS A 487 12.82 10.85 -2.85
CA LYS A 487 13.67 10.05 -3.71
C LYS A 487 13.42 10.31 -5.21
N ARG A 488 12.17 10.30 -5.64
CA ARG A 488 11.79 10.49 -7.05
C ARG A 488 12.09 11.89 -7.56
N LEU A 489 11.91 12.90 -6.72
CA LEU A 489 12.18 14.29 -7.05
C LEU A 489 13.63 14.72 -6.82
N ASP A 490 14.45 13.85 -6.24
CA ASP A 490 15.79 14.16 -5.77
C ASP A 490 15.78 15.42 -4.87
N ALA A 491 14.77 15.50 -4.00
CA ALA A 491 14.47 16.67 -3.20
C ALA A 491 15.21 16.66 -1.87
N ALA A 492 15.63 17.85 -1.43
CA ALA A 492 16.16 18.02 -0.09
C ALA A 492 15.03 18.13 0.95
N PHE A 493 15.30 17.60 2.15
CA PHE A 493 14.41 17.68 3.31
C PHE A 493 15.22 18.01 4.59
N ASN A 494 14.52 18.35 5.66
CA ASN A 494 15.20 18.63 6.93
C ASN A 494 15.54 17.31 7.66
N LEU A 495 16.83 17.10 7.88
CA LEU A 495 17.38 16.03 8.72
C LEU A 495 18.07 16.68 9.92
N ASN A 496 17.43 16.61 11.09
CA ASN A 496 17.98 17.13 12.36
C ASN A 496 18.46 18.60 12.26
N GLY A 497 17.70 19.46 11.61
CA GLY A 497 17.99 20.88 11.48
C GLY A 497 18.89 21.27 10.28
N THR A 498 19.32 20.29 9.48
CA THR A 498 20.12 20.53 8.28
C THR A 498 19.40 20.03 7.04
N MET A 499 19.44 20.83 5.95
CA MET A 499 18.91 20.38 4.67
C MET A 499 19.77 19.24 4.13
N HIS A 500 19.14 18.10 3.94
CA HIS A 500 19.75 16.86 3.50
C HIS A 500 19.13 16.38 2.19
N LYS A 501 19.94 15.79 1.33
CA LYS A 501 19.53 15.15 0.09
C LYS A 501 20.00 13.72 0.12
N LEU A 502 19.12 12.78 -0.21
CA LEU A 502 19.45 11.37 -0.17
C LEU A 502 20.65 11.07 -1.07
N SER A 503 21.71 10.53 -0.49
CA SER A 503 22.75 9.86 -1.27
C SER A 503 22.20 8.59 -1.91
N ARG A 504 22.89 8.02 -2.86
CA ARG A 504 22.48 6.77 -3.53
C ARG A 504 22.26 5.63 -2.53
N GLY A 505 23.13 5.49 -1.53
CA GLY A 505 23.01 4.44 -0.51
C GLY A 505 21.86 4.67 0.46
N GLU A 506 21.44 5.91 0.66
CA GLU A 506 20.29 6.27 1.50
C GLU A 506 18.96 6.15 0.74
N ALA A 507 19.01 6.36 -0.58
CA ALA A 507 17.83 6.30 -1.44
C ALA A 507 17.35 4.88 -1.73
N SER A 508 18.13 3.84 -1.45
CA SER A 508 17.81 2.45 -1.75
C SER A 508 18.24 1.52 -0.63
N LEU A 509 17.33 0.63 -0.22
CA LEU A 509 17.70 -0.43 0.72
C LEU A 509 18.72 -1.38 0.06
N PRO A 510 19.64 -1.98 0.83
CA PRO A 510 20.55 -2.98 0.31
C PRO A 510 19.79 -4.23 -0.14
N LEU A 511 20.22 -4.84 -1.23
CA LEU A 511 19.71 -6.13 -1.65
C LEU A 511 20.11 -7.21 -0.63
N PRO A 512 19.26 -8.22 -0.39
CA PRO A 512 19.61 -9.38 0.44
C PRO A 512 20.92 -10.03 0.01
N VAL A 513 21.63 -10.61 0.98
CA VAL A 513 22.98 -11.18 0.74
C VAL A 513 22.95 -12.25 -0.36
N ASP A 514 21.91 -13.08 -0.38
CA ASP A 514 21.76 -14.17 -1.35
C ASP A 514 21.35 -13.69 -2.76
N GLN A 515 21.10 -12.40 -2.94
CA GLN A 515 20.72 -11.77 -4.20
C GLN A 515 21.83 -10.84 -4.77
N LYS A 516 23.01 -10.82 -4.15
CA LYS A 516 24.17 -10.00 -4.57
C LYS A 516 25.05 -10.70 -5.59
#